data_faadaf2dc1a0117f9edfcec911f6f8a8
#
_entry.id   faadaf2dc1a0117f9edfcec911f6f8a8
#
_cell.length_a   1.000
_cell.length_b   1.000
_cell.length_c   1.000
_cell.angle_alpha   90.00
_cell.angle_beta   90.00
_cell.angle_gamma   90.00
#
_symmetry.space_group_name_H-M   'P 1'
#
loop_
_entity.id
_entity.type
_entity.pdbx_description
1 polymer ?
#
loop_
_entity_poly.entity_id
_entity_poly.type
_entity_poly.pdbx_seq_one_letter_code
_entity_poly.pdbx_strand_id
1 'polypeptide(L)'
;MRKSRIFILIFLLLCSACQPTPETPFVIGKDNEQMIEKAKESAVPEMASGDLYKELGCPRTYGMDIRNEAARVHIQGETQVVLPEVNGLPLLYVQAARFDQETVYAFFRALTDGVEMYDIPTATPKAVIEKQIRAAQAELDQLVVARGEDDIRVQFKRNEITSLQKAYQEAPETVSLMPNDGALKPYTMTFLGKNRGTATAVNAVSDPFGDGAGRWFAVNNDADYEDAGSYTFIDENGNEQSFTPSSGSNLLYAAKSGVMVGTYSGGSILSDATAESLTGEPVSFPENYTILSYLEPEELHLSLTPAEARRQAEELMAACGVSDMFVAGVYLLSDRQEIHGAEYWDPADLDELRAKPEHQVYAVRFLRRAEEVPVESFFGMSQVKVDDSGYGPEWQYEVLEVAVDDGGIQAVHWTGPLAIEEMVTDRAALLPFEDVRSIFEKMLPIVYANYGADRDWDIEIREVRLCLWRIFDKNSFTRGILVPAWCFYGAVDGRAGTEFQPLLIVNGVDGSVIDPLQGY
;
A
#
# COMPACT_ATOMS: atom_id res chain seq x y z
N MET A 1 -51.17 41.42 21.03
CA MET A 1 -49.75 41.83 20.99
C MET A 1 -48.75 40.83 21.56
N ARG A 2 -49.15 39.63 22.03
CA ARG A 2 -48.20 38.59 22.56
C ARG A 2 -47.68 37.58 21.49
N LYS A 3 -48.40 37.38 20.39
CA LYS A 3 -48.01 36.42 19.32
C LYS A 3 -46.93 36.95 18.38
N SER A 4 -46.77 38.27 18.24
CA SER A 4 -45.74 38.87 17.35
C SER A 4 -44.32 38.81 17.94
N ARG A 5 -44.17 38.74 19.26
CA ARG A 5 -42.83 38.69 19.89
C ARG A 5 -42.20 37.30 19.85
N ILE A 6 -42.99 36.23 19.75
CA ILE A 6 -42.51 34.85 19.62
C ILE A 6 -41.96 34.61 18.21
N PHE A 7 -42.58 35.19 17.19
CA PHE A 7 -42.08 35.05 15.79
C PHE A 7 -40.74 35.77 15.56
N ILE A 8 -40.51 36.89 16.23
CA ILE A 8 -39.24 37.64 16.13
C ILE A 8 -38.13 36.87 16.86
N LEU A 9 -38.44 36.19 17.97
CA LEU A 9 -37.42 35.38 18.69
C LEU A 9 -37.03 34.11 17.93
N ILE A 10 -37.95 33.47 17.22
CA ILE A 10 -37.69 32.29 16.36
C ILE A 10 -36.89 32.72 15.12
N PHE A 11 -37.16 33.90 14.57
CA PHE A 11 -36.39 34.41 13.42
C PHE A 11 -34.97 34.82 13.81
N LEU A 12 -34.73 35.31 15.02
CA LEU A 12 -33.39 35.60 15.54
C LEU A 12 -32.60 34.36 15.90
N LEU A 13 -33.25 33.26 16.29
CA LEU A 13 -32.59 31.95 16.51
C LEU A 13 -32.23 31.23 15.20
N LEU A 14 -32.98 31.49 14.13
CA LEU A 14 -32.65 30.94 12.80
C LEU A 14 -31.50 31.68 12.09
N CYS A 15 -31.24 32.94 12.45
CA CYS A 15 -30.14 33.72 11.91
C CYS A 15 -28.79 33.47 12.62
N SER A 16 -28.78 32.83 13.79
CA SER A 16 -27.52 32.49 14.50
C SER A 16 -26.92 31.15 14.10
N ALA A 17 -27.57 30.41 13.20
CA ALA A 17 -27.03 29.15 12.65
C ALA A 17 -26.21 29.32 11.35
N CYS A 18 -26.12 30.54 10.80
CA CYS A 18 -25.17 30.84 9.74
C CYS A 18 -23.85 31.29 10.38
N GLN A 19 -22.95 30.35 10.68
CA GLN A 19 -21.55 30.73 10.77
C GLN A 19 -21.17 31.35 9.42
N PRO A 20 -20.41 32.46 9.38
CA PRO A 20 -19.93 33.00 8.13
C PRO A 20 -19.11 31.91 7.46
N THR A 21 -19.49 31.50 6.26
CA THR A 21 -18.67 30.70 5.39
C THR A 21 -17.33 31.40 5.30
N PRO A 22 -16.19 30.72 5.51
CA PRO A 22 -14.87 31.35 5.36
C PRO A 22 -14.82 32.09 4.03
N GLU A 23 -14.33 33.31 4.02
CA GLU A 23 -14.27 34.18 2.82
C GLU A 23 -13.41 33.61 1.70
N THR A 24 -12.61 32.58 1.99
CA THR A 24 -11.88 31.76 1.01
C THR A 24 -12.43 30.34 1.03
N PRO A 25 -12.92 29.83 -0.09
CA PRO A 25 -13.32 28.44 -0.18
C PRO A 25 -12.08 27.54 0.00
N PHE A 26 -12.01 26.76 1.07
CA PHE A 26 -10.95 25.77 1.30
C PHE A 26 -11.05 24.58 0.35
N VAL A 27 -12.18 24.39 -0.29
CA VAL A 27 -12.34 23.46 -1.42
C VAL A 27 -11.96 24.23 -2.67
N ILE A 28 -10.67 24.30 -2.95
CA ILE A 28 -10.16 24.76 -4.22
C ILE A 28 -10.68 23.75 -5.25
N GLY A 29 -11.39 24.24 -6.27
CA GLY A 29 -11.83 23.39 -7.36
C GLY A 29 -10.59 22.72 -7.97
N LYS A 30 -10.53 21.39 -7.87
CA LYS A 30 -9.40 20.59 -8.34
C LYS A 30 -9.32 20.67 -9.86
N ASP A 31 -8.48 21.55 -10.38
CA ASP A 31 -8.28 21.83 -11.79
C ASP A 31 -6.79 21.67 -12.14
N ASN A 32 -6.47 20.56 -12.81
CA ASN A 32 -5.09 20.23 -13.16
C ASN A 32 -4.47 21.28 -14.10
N GLU A 33 -5.23 21.87 -15.00
CA GLU A 33 -4.71 22.86 -15.94
C GLU A 33 -4.32 24.14 -15.19
N GLN A 34 -5.17 24.61 -14.29
CA GLN A 34 -4.87 25.78 -13.46
C GLN A 34 -3.71 25.51 -12.50
N MET A 35 -3.65 24.32 -11.93
CA MET A 35 -2.53 23.92 -11.06
C MET A 35 -1.21 23.88 -11.84
N ILE A 36 -1.20 23.32 -13.05
CA ILE A 36 -0.03 23.30 -13.93
C ILE A 36 0.42 24.70 -14.32
N GLU A 37 -0.50 25.58 -14.70
CA GLU A 37 -0.14 26.97 -15.03
C GLU A 37 0.44 27.69 -13.80
N LYS A 38 -0.14 27.52 -12.62
CA LYS A 38 0.38 28.06 -11.37
C LYS A 38 1.78 27.51 -11.04
N ALA A 39 2.02 26.22 -11.27
CA ALA A 39 3.34 25.61 -11.08
C ALA A 39 4.41 26.24 -11.99
N LYS A 40 4.04 26.70 -13.19
CA LYS A 40 4.92 27.37 -14.16
C LYS A 40 5.13 28.86 -13.85
N GLU A 41 4.30 29.46 -13.03
CA GLU A 41 4.50 30.85 -12.61
C GLU A 41 5.83 30.93 -11.86
N SER A 42 6.85 31.44 -12.52
CA SER A 42 8.22 31.50 -11.97
C SER A 42 8.22 32.15 -10.60
N ALA A 43 8.62 31.42 -9.59
CA ALA A 43 9.17 32.03 -8.39
C ALA A 43 10.28 32.99 -8.86
N VAL A 44 10.21 34.22 -8.38
CA VAL A 44 11.08 35.36 -8.79
C VAL A 44 12.52 34.88 -9.01
N PRO A 45 13.15 35.13 -10.19
CA PRO A 45 14.44 34.55 -10.55
C PRO A 45 15.62 34.91 -9.63
N GLU A 46 15.46 35.88 -8.75
CA GLU A 46 16.50 36.45 -7.92
C GLU A 46 16.69 35.77 -6.54
N MET A 47 15.88 34.78 -6.17
CA MET A 47 15.93 34.11 -4.86
C MET A 47 16.33 32.63 -4.91
N ALA A 48 17.08 32.20 -5.90
CA ALA A 48 17.67 30.87 -5.91
C ALA A 48 18.79 30.76 -4.86
N SER A 49 18.41 30.67 -3.58
CA SER A 49 19.39 30.50 -2.50
C SER A 49 19.97 29.10 -2.42
N GLY A 50 19.40 28.13 -3.16
CA GLY A 50 19.74 26.72 -3.03
C GLY A 50 19.33 26.09 -1.68
N ASP A 51 18.54 26.80 -0.88
CA ASP A 51 18.04 26.36 0.43
C ASP A 51 16.50 26.46 0.46
N LEU A 52 15.83 25.36 0.24
CA LEU A 52 14.37 25.26 0.22
C LEU A 52 13.74 25.70 1.55
N TYR A 53 14.39 25.42 2.70
CA TYR A 53 13.87 25.89 4.00
C TYR A 53 13.72 27.39 4.05
N LYS A 54 14.71 28.09 3.55
CA LYS A 54 14.69 29.56 3.51
C LYS A 54 13.70 30.08 2.47
N GLU A 55 13.66 29.45 1.31
CA GLU A 55 12.78 29.84 0.21
C GLU A 55 11.31 29.72 0.57
N LEU A 56 10.94 28.60 1.20
CA LEU A 56 9.56 28.32 1.63
C LEU A 56 9.22 28.93 3.00
N GLY A 57 10.17 29.59 3.67
CA GLY A 57 9.98 30.07 5.04
C GLY A 57 9.71 28.93 6.03
N CYS A 58 10.26 27.76 5.76
CA CYS A 58 9.98 26.54 6.48
C CYS A 58 10.92 26.37 7.68
N PRO A 59 10.41 26.10 8.90
CA PRO A 59 11.25 25.75 10.04
C PRO A 59 11.78 24.32 9.90
N ARG A 60 12.90 24.01 10.56
CA ARG A 60 13.39 22.62 10.63
C ARG A 60 12.59 21.74 11.60
N THR A 61 11.94 22.36 12.56
CA THR A 61 11.03 21.71 13.51
C THR A 61 9.74 22.50 13.57
N TYR A 62 8.62 21.77 13.69
CA TYR A 62 7.30 22.35 13.78
C TYR A 62 6.60 21.79 15.03
N GLY A 63 6.35 22.69 16.01
CA GLY A 63 5.61 22.36 17.23
C GLY A 63 4.13 22.74 17.09
N MET A 64 3.24 21.86 17.54
CA MET A 64 1.80 22.10 17.50
C MET A 64 1.06 21.55 18.71
N ASP A 65 0.04 22.28 19.14
CA ASP A 65 -1.00 21.86 20.10
C ASP A 65 -2.30 22.53 19.67
N ILE A 66 -3.09 21.84 18.86
CA ILE A 66 -4.29 22.34 18.20
C ILE A 66 -5.49 21.58 18.75
N ARG A 67 -6.45 22.31 19.32
CA ARG A 67 -7.68 21.73 19.84
C ARG A 67 -8.89 22.27 19.10
N ASN A 68 -9.65 21.38 18.51
CA ASN A 68 -10.92 21.69 17.90
C ASN A 68 -12.04 20.97 18.68
N GLU A 69 -12.63 21.67 19.65
CA GLU A 69 -13.68 21.11 20.49
C GLU A 69 -14.93 20.71 19.70
N ALA A 70 -15.27 21.44 18.63
CA ALA A 70 -16.41 21.14 17.80
C ALA A 70 -16.24 19.85 16.99
N ALA A 71 -15.02 19.59 16.54
CA ALA A 71 -14.65 18.36 15.83
C ALA A 71 -14.21 17.25 16.79
N ARG A 72 -14.00 17.55 18.08
CA ARG A 72 -13.47 16.62 19.09
C ARG A 72 -12.10 16.07 18.70
N VAL A 73 -11.26 16.93 18.15
CA VAL A 73 -9.92 16.58 17.65
C VAL A 73 -8.87 17.38 18.42
N HIS A 74 -7.87 16.68 18.94
CA HIS A 74 -6.66 17.24 19.50
C HIS A 74 -5.47 16.79 18.66
N ILE A 75 -4.70 17.72 18.12
CA ILE A 75 -3.52 17.47 17.32
C ILE A 75 -2.31 18.03 18.07
N GLN A 76 -1.34 17.20 18.32
CA GLN A 76 -0.13 17.59 19.04
C GLN A 76 1.13 17.02 18.37
N GLY A 77 2.28 17.61 18.66
CA GLY A 77 3.57 17.11 18.21
C GLY A 77 4.64 18.21 18.23
N GLU A 78 5.87 17.76 18.34
CA GLU A 78 7.06 18.54 18.02
C GLU A 78 7.85 17.70 17.03
N THR A 79 7.72 18.03 15.76
CA THR A 79 8.13 17.15 14.67
C THR A 79 9.20 17.79 13.80
N GLN A 80 10.02 16.98 13.18
CA GLN A 80 10.94 17.43 12.15
C GLN A 80 10.19 17.73 10.85
N VAL A 81 10.63 18.74 10.14
CA VAL A 81 10.21 19.03 8.78
C VAL A 81 11.34 18.64 7.83
N VAL A 82 11.07 17.68 6.97
CA VAL A 82 12.06 17.09 6.06
C VAL A 82 11.82 17.59 4.65
N LEU A 83 12.83 18.24 4.08
CA LEU A 83 12.83 18.70 2.69
C LEU A 83 13.91 17.95 1.90
N PRO A 84 13.67 17.64 0.61
CA PRO A 84 14.70 17.05 -0.24
C PRO A 84 15.86 18.03 -0.49
N GLU A 85 17.06 17.50 -0.66
CA GLU A 85 18.27 18.28 -0.93
C GLU A 85 18.39 18.66 -2.42
N VAL A 86 17.43 19.42 -2.92
CA VAL A 86 17.33 19.86 -4.32
C VAL A 86 17.12 21.37 -4.40
N ASN A 87 17.38 21.95 -5.56
CA ASN A 87 17.20 23.40 -5.79
C ASN A 87 15.74 23.77 -6.13
N GLY A 88 14.89 22.80 -6.38
CA GLY A 88 13.47 22.96 -6.72
C GLY A 88 12.81 21.62 -6.88
N LEU A 89 11.49 21.58 -6.81
CA LEU A 89 10.74 20.35 -7.02
C LEU A 89 10.09 20.35 -8.40
N PRO A 90 10.24 19.25 -9.16
CA PRO A 90 9.65 19.16 -10.50
C PRO A 90 8.15 18.92 -10.43
N LEU A 91 7.48 19.19 -11.54
CA LEU A 91 6.16 18.69 -11.86
C LEU A 91 6.28 17.82 -13.11
N LEU A 92 5.86 16.56 -13.00
CA LEU A 92 6.14 15.54 -14.00
C LEU A 92 4.85 14.81 -14.42
N TYR A 93 4.69 14.56 -15.71
CA TYR A 93 3.73 13.56 -16.15
C TYR A 93 4.30 12.16 -15.99
N VAL A 94 3.46 11.24 -15.52
CA VAL A 94 3.78 9.83 -15.34
C VAL A 94 2.68 8.94 -15.88
N GLN A 95 3.05 7.72 -16.24
CA GLN A 95 2.12 6.68 -16.63
C GLN A 95 2.39 5.38 -15.87
N ALA A 96 1.38 4.51 -15.83
CA ALA A 96 1.56 3.14 -15.35
C ALA A 96 2.56 2.42 -16.25
N ALA A 97 3.59 1.82 -15.63
CA ALA A 97 4.61 1.09 -16.36
C ALA A 97 4.32 -0.42 -16.38
N ARG A 98 4.96 -1.09 -17.32
CA ARG A 98 5.00 -2.56 -17.42
C ARG A 98 6.42 -3.04 -17.22
N PHE A 99 6.56 -4.22 -16.66
CA PHE A 99 7.85 -4.89 -16.59
C PHE A 99 8.23 -5.38 -17.99
N ASP A 100 9.39 -4.98 -18.46
CA ASP A 100 9.97 -5.51 -19.68
C ASP A 100 10.62 -6.88 -19.45
N GLN A 101 10.93 -7.59 -20.53
CA GLN A 101 11.51 -8.92 -20.45
C GLN A 101 12.89 -8.93 -19.80
N GLU A 102 13.70 -7.89 -19.95
CA GLU A 102 15.04 -7.80 -19.40
C GLU A 102 14.98 -7.70 -17.87
N THR A 103 14.15 -6.81 -17.36
CA THR A 103 13.85 -6.67 -15.93
C THR A 103 13.32 -7.97 -15.33
N VAL A 104 12.35 -8.60 -16.00
CA VAL A 104 11.78 -9.89 -15.53
C VAL A 104 12.85 -10.97 -15.47
N TYR A 105 13.70 -11.09 -16.49
CA TYR A 105 14.80 -12.07 -16.49
C TYR A 105 15.84 -11.80 -15.39
N ALA A 106 16.14 -10.54 -15.12
CA ALA A 106 17.08 -10.18 -14.06
C ALA A 106 16.58 -10.64 -12.69
N PHE A 107 15.35 -10.31 -12.35
CA PHE A 107 14.71 -10.76 -11.10
C PHE A 107 14.53 -12.28 -11.05
N PHE A 108 14.05 -12.89 -12.12
CA PHE A 108 13.86 -14.33 -12.18
C PHE A 108 15.17 -15.07 -11.86
N ARG A 109 16.27 -14.72 -12.50
CA ARG A 109 17.57 -15.36 -12.28
C ARG A 109 18.13 -15.10 -10.89
N ALA A 110 18.03 -13.85 -10.41
CA ALA A 110 18.56 -13.48 -9.10
C ALA A 110 17.80 -14.20 -7.97
N LEU A 111 16.48 -14.35 -8.10
CA LEU A 111 15.62 -14.89 -7.05
C LEU A 111 15.46 -16.41 -7.11
N THR A 112 15.54 -17.02 -8.29
CA THR A 112 15.46 -18.49 -8.40
C THR A 112 16.79 -19.17 -8.16
N ASP A 113 17.91 -18.47 -8.35
CA ASP A 113 19.29 -18.94 -8.07
C ASP A 113 19.56 -20.36 -8.61
N GLY A 114 19.24 -20.57 -9.90
CA GLY A 114 19.45 -21.84 -10.58
C GLY A 114 18.53 -22.99 -10.17
N VAL A 115 17.54 -22.75 -9.32
CA VAL A 115 16.47 -23.71 -9.02
C VAL A 115 15.60 -23.87 -10.26
N GLU A 116 15.31 -25.13 -10.62
CA GLU A 116 14.44 -25.42 -11.76
C GLU A 116 13.01 -24.98 -11.46
N MET A 117 12.46 -24.16 -12.34
CA MET A 117 11.12 -23.62 -12.25
C MET A 117 10.23 -24.18 -13.34
N TYR A 118 8.94 -24.29 -13.07
CA TYR A 118 7.95 -24.86 -13.98
C TYR A 118 6.75 -23.94 -14.11
N ASP A 119 6.08 -24.02 -15.26
CA ASP A 119 4.73 -23.45 -15.41
C ASP A 119 3.78 -24.10 -14.40
N ILE A 120 2.81 -23.37 -13.88
CA ILE A 120 1.78 -23.94 -13.02
C ILE A 120 0.96 -24.91 -13.84
N PRO A 121 0.88 -26.20 -13.46
CA PRO A 121 0.11 -27.19 -14.20
C PRO A 121 -1.39 -26.89 -14.18
N THR A 122 -2.06 -27.14 -15.27
CA THR A 122 -3.53 -27.01 -15.37
C THR A 122 -4.30 -28.16 -14.73
N ALA A 123 -3.62 -29.23 -14.36
CA ALA A 123 -4.22 -30.38 -13.70
C ALA A 123 -3.28 -30.95 -12.65
N THR A 124 -3.84 -31.60 -11.63
CA THR A 124 -3.10 -32.31 -10.58
C THR A 124 -3.17 -33.82 -10.82
N PRO A 125 -2.04 -34.56 -10.78
CA PRO A 125 -2.04 -36.01 -10.97
C PRO A 125 -2.77 -36.73 -9.85
N LYS A 126 -3.38 -37.88 -10.15
CA LYS A 126 -4.08 -38.72 -9.16
C LYS A 126 -3.27 -39.02 -7.92
N ALA A 127 -1.98 -39.35 -8.09
CA ALA A 127 -1.11 -39.71 -6.96
C ALA A 127 -0.95 -38.53 -5.95
N VAL A 128 -0.95 -37.29 -6.43
CA VAL A 128 -0.89 -36.09 -5.59
C VAL A 128 -2.21 -35.90 -4.84
N ILE A 129 -3.35 -35.99 -5.56
CA ILE A 129 -4.68 -35.86 -4.94
C ILE A 129 -4.90 -36.95 -3.90
N GLU A 130 -4.44 -38.19 -4.17
CA GLU A 130 -4.52 -39.29 -3.20
C GLU A 130 -3.70 -38.98 -1.92
N LYS A 131 -2.52 -38.37 -2.04
CA LYS A 131 -1.74 -37.91 -0.89
C LYS A 131 -2.52 -36.84 -0.11
N GLN A 132 -3.14 -35.86 -0.80
CA GLN A 132 -3.96 -34.80 -0.19
C GLN A 132 -5.19 -35.39 0.54
N ILE A 133 -5.90 -36.36 -0.06
CA ILE A 133 -7.02 -37.04 0.60
C ILE A 133 -6.58 -37.74 1.89
N ARG A 134 -5.43 -38.46 1.85
CA ARG A 134 -4.90 -39.10 3.06
C ARG A 134 -4.52 -38.11 4.15
N ALA A 135 -3.90 -36.98 3.79
CA ALA A 135 -3.57 -35.93 4.74
C ALA A 135 -4.83 -35.30 5.35
N ALA A 136 -5.81 -34.92 4.51
CA ALA A 136 -7.07 -34.36 4.97
C ALA A 136 -7.87 -35.33 5.86
N GLN A 137 -7.81 -36.67 5.56
CA GLN A 137 -8.43 -37.65 6.41
C GLN A 137 -7.77 -37.76 7.79
N ALA A 138 -6.43 -37.70 7.85
CA ALA A 138 -5.70 -37.73 9.12
C ALA A 138 -6.02 -36.47 9.97
N GLU A 139 -6.10 -35.29 9.34
CA GLU A 139 -6.51 -34.06 10.00
C GLU A 139 -7.97 -34.14 10.50
N LEU A 140 -8.88 -34.69 9.68
CA LEU A 140 -10.27 -34.91 10.08
C LEU A 140 -10.37 -35.78 11.34
N ASP A 141 -9.61 -36.89 11.37
CA ASP A 141 -9.62 -37.82 12.51
C ASP A 141 -9.11 -37.10 13.80
N GLN A 142 -8.12 -36.25 13.68
CA GLN A 142 -7.63 -35.42 14.79
C GLN A 142 -8.67 -34.38 15.23
N LEU A 143 -9.32 -33.68 14.27
CA LEU A 143 -10.35 -32.67 14.56
C LEU A 143 -11.56 -33.32 15.28
N VAL A 144 -12.00 -34.49 14.83
CA VAL A 144 -13.11 -35.22 15.47
C VAL A 144 -12.78 -35.58 16.91
N VAL A 145 -11.54 -36.03 17.18
CA VAL A 145 -11.09 -36.34 18.55
C VAL A 145 -11.02 -35.09 19.42
N ALA A 146 -10.50 -33.98 18.87
CA ALA A 146 -10.28 -32.75 19.60
C ALA A 146 -11.56 -31.93 19.85
N ARG A 147 -12.51 -31.95 18.90
CA ARG A 147 -13.66 -31.03 18.85
C ARG A 147 -15.02 -31.69 18.81
N GLY A 148 -15.07 -32.97 18.46
CA GLY A 148 -16.32 -33.72 18.27
C GLY A 148 -16.90 -33.61 16.86
N GLU A 149 -17.85 -34.49 16.56
CA GLU A 149 -18.46 -34.69 15.24
C GLU A 149 -19.27 -33.47 14.74
N ASP A 150 -19.82 -32.67 15.64
CA ASP A 150 -20.72 -31.55 15.34
C ASP A 150 -20.00 -30.23 15.09
N ASP A 151 -18.65 -30.17 15.25
CA ASP A 151 -17.87 -28.95 15.01
C ASP A 151 -17.91 -28.57 13.54
N ILE A 152 -18.08 -27.27 13.27
CA ILE A 152 -18.19 -26.75 11.90
C ILE A 152 -16.94 -27.05 11.07
N ARG A 153 -15.75 -27.08 11.68
CA ARG A 153 -14.48 -27.42 11.00
C ARG A 153 -14.43 -28.86 10.55
N VAL A 154 -15.04 -29.78 11.31
CA VAL A 154 -15.21 -31.18 10.90
C VAL A 154 -16.05 -31.25 9.63
N GLN A 155 -17.12 -30.44 9.54
CA GLN A 155 -17.95 -30.38 8.33
C GLN A 155 -17.18 -29.79 7.14
N PHE A 156 -16.39 -28.71 7.35
CA PHE A 156 -15.54 -28.14 6.30
C PHE A 156 -14.52 -29.17 5.79
N LYS A 157 -13.84 -29.89 6.70
CA LYS A 157 -12.85 -30.90 6.31
C LYS A 157 -13.48 -32.08 5.56
N ARG A 158 -14.68 -32.48 5.92
CA ARG A 158 -15.44 -33.48 5.15
C ARG A 158 -15.79 -33.01 3.75
N ASN A 159 -16.20 -31.76 3.61
CA ASN A 159 -16.48 -31.14 2.31
C ASN A 159 -15.23 -31.09 1.44
N GLU A 160 -14.08 -30.71 2.03
CA GLU A 160 -12.78 -30.72 1.36
C GLU A 160 -12.44 -32.13 0.84
N ILE A 161 -12.53 -33.15 1.68
CA ILE A 161 -12.29 -34.55 1.28
C ILE A 161 -13.22 -34.97 0.14
N THR A 162 -14.50 -34.61 0.21
CA THR A 162 -15.47 -34.90 -0.84
C THR A 162 -15.09 -34.24 -2.16
N SER A 163 -14.64 -33.00 -2.11
CA SER A 163 -14.17 -32.24 -3.28
C SER A 163 -12.91 -32.87 -3.88
N LEU A 164 -11.95 -33.28 -3.04
CA LEU A 164 -10.75 -33.98 -3.47
C LEU A 164 -11.06 -35.32 -4.10
N GLN A 165 -12.02 -36.10 -3.53
CA GLN A 165 -12.47 -37.37 -4.10
C GLN A 165 -13.11 -37.20 -5.48
N LYS A 166 -13.88 -36.12 -5.68
CA LYS A 166 -14.43 -35.78 -6.99
C LYS A 166 -13.31 -35.42 -7.97
N ALA A 167 -12.38 -34.53 -7.56
CA ALA A 167 -11.25 -34.17 -8.37
C ALA A 167 -10.37 -35.37 -8.77
N TYR A 168 -10.19 -36.35 -7.87
CA TYR A 168 -9.46 -37.59 -8.14
C TYR A 168 -10.06 -38.39 -9.29
N GLN A 169 -11.40 -38.43 -9.41
CA GLN A 169 -12.06 -39.17 -10.49
C GLN A 169 -11.78 -38.59 -11.88
N GLU A 170 -11.61 -37.27 -11.96
CA GLU A 170 -11.38 -36.53 -13.19
C GLU A 170 -9.89 -36.33 -13.50
N ALA A 171 -9.02 -36.58 -12.52
CA ALA A 171 -7.61 -36.31 -12.60
C ALA A 171 -6.87 -37.26 -13.57
N PRO A 172 -5.84 -36.77 -14.28
CA PRO A 172 -4.97 -37.61 -15.09
C PRO A 172 -4.03 -38.46 -14.21
N GLU A 173 -3.57 -39.59 -14.76
CA GLU A 173 -2.57 -40.44 -14.08
C GLU A 173 -1.24 -39.73 -13.89
N THR A 174 -0.82 -38.95 -14.91
CA THR A 174 0.43 -38.20 -14.92
C THR A 174 0.23 -36.82 -15.54
N VAL A 175 1.03 -35.86 -15.12
CA VAL A 175 1.10 -34.49 -15.70
C VAL A 175 2.55 -34.22 -16.06
N SER A 176 2.80 -33.77 -17.28
CA SER A 176 4.12 -33.34 -17.70
C SER A 176 4.36 -31.92 -17.22
N LEU A 177 5.46 -31.70 -16.51
CA LEU A 177 5.88 -30.38 -16.12
C LEU A 177 6.58 -29.68 -17.29
N MET A 178 6.24 -28.43 -17.51
CA MET A 178 6.85 -27.57 -18.52
C MET A 178 7.84 -26.65 -17.83
N PRO A 179 9.14 -26.71 -18.16
CA PRO A 179 10.11 -25.78 -17.62
C PRO A 179 9.73 -24.33 -17.93
N ASN A 180 9.91 -23.45 -16.96
CA ASN A 180 9.68 -22.02 -17.08
C ASN A 180 11.00 -21.28 -16.92
N ASP A 181 11.37 -20.48 -17.91
CA ASP A 181 12.62 -19.73 -17.97
C ASP A 181 12.46 -18.24 -17.61
N GLY A 182 11.26 -17.83 -17.15
CA GLY A 182 10.96 -16.45 -16.84
C GLY A 182 10.49 -15.61 -18.05
N ALA A 183 10.20 -16.25 -19.19
CA ALA A 183 9.70 -15.52 -20.35
C ALA A 183 8.27 -15.02 -20.14
N LEU A 184 8.04 -13.73 -20.42
CA LEU A 184 6.71 -13.14 -20.46
C LEU A 184 5.90 -13.74 -21.60
N LYS A 185 4.78 -14.35 -21.28
CA LYS A 185 3.85 -14.97 -22.24
C LYS A 185 2.62 -14.10 -22.40
N PRO A 186 2.19 -13.80 -23.63
CA PRO A 186 0.92 -13.07 -23.84
C PRO A 186 -0.26 -13.94 -23.44
N TYR A 187 -1.27 -13.32 -22.85
CA TYR A 187 -2.56 -13.94 -22.58
C TYR A 187 -3.69 -12.95 -22.86
N THR A 188 -4.85 -13.48 -23.19
CA THR A 188 -6.05 -12.69 -23.43
C THR A 188 -6.88 -12.67 -22.15
N MET A 189 -7.14 -11.47 -21.66
CA MET A 189 -8.11 -11.27 -20.58
C MET A 189 -9.51 -11.45 -21.13
N THR A 190 -10.23 -12.44 -20.62
CA THR A 190 -11.63 -12.65 -20.97
C THR A 190 -12.52 -12.40 -19.77
N PHE A 191 -13.59 -11.67 -20.00
CA PHE A 191 -14.61 -11.44 -18.99
C PHE A 191 -15.98 -11.68 -19.60
N LEU A 192 -16.79 -12.57 -19.01
CA LEU A 192 -18.04 -13.05 -19.58
C LEU A 192 -17.89 -13.56 -21.02
N GLY A 193 -16.81 -14.28 -21.31
CA GLY A 193 -16.52 -14.82 -22.64
C GLY A 193 -16.17 -13.80 -23.70
N LYS A 194 -16.05 -12.52 -23.36
CA LYS A 194 -15.60 -11.44 -24.26
C LYS A 194 -14.14 -11.11 -24.00
N ASN A 195 -13.39 -10.89 -25.07
CA ASN A 195 -12.04 -10.33 -24.98
C ASN A 195 -12.15 -8.92 -24.39
N ARG A 196 -11.34 -8.62 -23.38
CA ARG A 196 -11.26 -7.32 -22.71
C ARG A 196 -9.90 -6.66 -22.85
N GLY A 197 -8.95 -7.37 -23.37
CA GLY A 197 -7.60 -6.88 -23.58
C GLY A 197 -6.58 -8.00 -23.65
N THR A 198 -5.35 -7.62 -23.96
CA THR A 198 -4.18 -8.50 -23.96
C THR A 198 -3.19 -8.03 -22.91
N ALA A 199 -2.64 -8.97 -22.16
CA ALA A 199 -1.60 -8.71 -21.18
C ALA A 199 -0.44 -9.68 -21.37
N THR A 200 0.64 -9.48 -20.64
CA THR A 200 1.74 -10.43 -20.58
C THR A 200 2.00 -10.84 -19.14
N ALA A 201 2.30 -12.13 -18.95
CA ALA A 201 2.59 -12.65 -17.62
C ALA A 201 3.65 -13.74 -17.66
N VAL A 202 4.28 -13.96 -16.51
CA VAL A 202 4.98 -15.19 -16.17
C VAL A 202 4.49 -15.67 -14.82
N ASN A 203 4.33 -16.98 -14.67
CA ASN A 203 3.96 -17.59 -13.41
C ASN A 203 4.69 -18.93 -13.29
N ALA A 204 5.60 -19.02 -12.33
CA ALA A 204 6.52 -20.12 -12.20
C ALA A 204 6.61 -20.61 -10.75
N VAL A 205 6.69 -21.93 -10.59
CA VAL A 205 6.85 -22.59 -9.29
C VAL A 205 7.95 -23.64 -9.34
N SER A 206 8.71 -23.80 -8.28
CA SER A 206 9.75 -24.85 -8.22
C SER A 206 9.21 -26.21 -7.82
N ASP A 207 8.09 -26.25 -7.11
CA ASP A 207 7.42 -27.49 -6.69
C ASP A 207 5.91 -27.42 -6.98
N PRO A 208 5.50 -27.73 -8.23
CA PRO A 208 4.10 -27.57 -8.66
C PRO A 208 3.10 -28.48 -7.93
N PHE A 209 3.57 -29.55 -7.30
CA PHE A 209 2.72 -30.55 -6.64
C PHE A 209 3.08 -30.75 -5.17
N GLY A 210 3.98 -29.94 -4.63
CA GLY A 210 4.37 -29.97 -3.24
C GLY A 210 3.31 -29.39 -2.29
N ASP A 211 3.66 -29.39 -1.03
CA ASP A 211 2.85 -28.88 0.07
C ASP A 211 3.05 -27.37 0.32
N GLY A 212 3.42 -26.63 -0.71
CA GLY A 212 3.62 -25.19 -0.64
C GLY A 212 5.02 -24.77 -0.20
N ALA A 213 5.98 -25.68 -0.10
CA ALA A 213 7.36 -25.36 0.30
C ALA A 213 8.22 -24.83 -0.86
N GLY A 214 7.69 -24.82 -2.09
CA GLY A 214 8.43 -24.41 -3.29
C GLY A 214 8.47 -22.89 -3.49
N ARG A 215 9.50 -22.43 -4.23
CA ARG A 215 9.60 -21.04 -4.68
C ARG A 215 8.48 -20.71 -5.65
N TRP A 216 7.99 -19.49 -5.60
CA TRP A 216 7.01 -18.94 -6.52
C TRP A 216 7.51 -17.60 -7.08
N PHE A 217 7.38 -17.44 -8.38
CA PHE A 217 7.70 -16.20 -9.07
C PHE A 217 6.58 -15.87 -10.06
N ALA A 218 6.05 -14.66 -9.99
CA ALA A 218 5.00 -14.21 -10.88
C ALA A 218 5.22 -12.76 -11.30
N VAL A 219 4.93 -12.48 -12.57
CA VAL A 219 4.78 -11.13 -13.10
C VAL A 219 3.48 -11.09 -13.87
N ASN A 220 2.68 -10.07 -13.59
CA ASN A 220 1.49 -9.77 -14.37
C ASN A 220 1.58 -8.31 -14.81
N ASN A 221 1.66 -8.09 -16.09
CA ASN A 221 1.61 -6.76 -16.66
C ASN A 221 0.16 -6.32 -16.88
N ASP A 222 -0.06 -5.00 -16.84
CA ASP A 222 -1.33 -4.41 -17.20
C ASP A 222 -1.81 -4.86 -18.56
N ALA A 223 -3.11 -5.06 -18.66
CA ALA A 223 -3.75 -5.29 -19.95
C ALA A 223 -3.90 -3.98 -20.74
N ASP A 224 -3.86 -4.10 -22.06
CA ASP A 224 -4.38 -3.09 -22.96
C ASP A 224 -5.90 -3.27 -23.01
N TYR A 225 -6.62 -2.53 -22.15
CA TYR A 225 -8.07 -2.61 -22.10
C TYR A 225 -8.68 -1.88 -23.31
N GLU A 226 -9.60 -2.55 -24.01
CA GLU A 226 -10.36 -1.94 -25.13
C GLU A 226 -11.35 -0.88 -24.62
N ASP A 227 -11.78 -0.99 -23.35
CA ASP A 227 -12.73 -0.10 -22.73
C ASP A 227 -12.39 0.01 -21.23
N ALA A 228 -12.17 1.22 -20.77
CA ALA A 228 -11.76 1.51 -19.40
C ALA A 228 -12.94 1.65 -18.40
N GLY A 229 -14.18 1.47 -18.86
CA GLY A 229 -15.37 1.57 -18.00
C GLY A 229 -15.55 0.40 -17.05
N SER A 230 -16.14 0.65 -15.91
CA SER A 230 -16.63 -0.41 -15.02
C SER A 230 -17.82 -1.12 -15.65
N TYR A 231 -17.89 -2.44 -15.48
CA TYR A 231 -18.95 -3.28 -16.03
C TYR A 231 -19.72 -3.93 -14.90
N THR A 232 -21.04 -3.76 -14.90
CA THR A 232 -21.94 -4.50 -14.01
C THR A 232 -22.64 -5.59 -14.79
N PHE A 233 -22.74 -6.78 -14.19
CA PHE A 233 -23.41 -7.92 -14.81
C PHE A 233 -24.07 -8.80 -13.76
N ILE A 234 -25.01 -9.65 -14.19
CA ILE A 234 -25.61 -10.68 -13.33
C ILE A 234 -24.91 -12.00 -13.61
N ASP A 235 -24.38 -12.64 -12.57
CA ASP A 235 -23.75 -13.95 -12.67
C ASP A 235 -24.78 -15.08 -12.87
N GLU A 236 -24.30 -16.30 -13.08
CA GLU A 236 -25.16 -17.50 -13.27
C GLU A 236 -26.05 -17.83 -12.07
N ASN A 237 -25.75 -17.27 -10.88
CA ASN A 237 -26.52 -17.44 -9.66
C ASN A 237 -27.53 -16.29 -9.44
N GLY A 238 -27.58 -15.30 -10.36
CA GLY A 238 -28.46 -14.15 -10.27
C GLY A 238 -27.94 -13.02 -9.40
N ASN A 239 -26.66 -13.04 -8.98
CA ASN A 239 -26.05 -11.98 -8.20
C ASN A 239 -25.48 -10.90 -9.14
N GLU A 240 -25.63 -9.65 -8.74
CA GLU A 240 -24.96 -8.53 -9.39
C GLU A 240 -23.47 -8.54 -9.06
N GLN A 241 -22.64 -8.56 -10.09
CA GLN A 241 -21.19 -8.51 -10.02
C GLN A 241 -20.70 -7.31 -10.80
N SER A 242 -19.57 -6.75 -10.38
CA SER A 242 -18.91 -5.67 -11.09
C SER A 242 -17.46 -6.03 -11.40
N PHE A 243 -16.99 -5.56 -12.53
CA PHE A 243 -15.60 -5.61 -12.92
C PHE A 243 -15.13 -4.19 -13.21
N THR A 244 -14.07 -3.78 -12.53
CA THR A 244 -13.42 -2.51 -12.78
C THR A 244 -12.00 -2.80 -13.28
N PRO A 245 -11.60 -2.30 -14.46
CA PRO A 245 -10.22 -2.39 -14.91
C PRO A 245 -9.29 -1.75 -13.87
N SER A 246 -8.17 -2.38 -13.59
CA SER A 246 -7.14 -1.80 -12.73
C SER A 246 -5.83 -1.66 -13.49
N SER A 247 -5.15 -0.55 -13.30
CA SER A 247 -3.78 -0.32 -13.76
C SER A 247 -2.81 -0.54 -12.62
N GLY A 248 -1.81 -1.37 -12.87
CA GLY A 248 -0.78 -1.68 -11.89
C GLY A 248 -0.16 -3.04 -12.13
N SER A 249 0.85 -3.07 -13.02
CA SER A 249 1.68 -4.27 -13.18
C SER A 249 2.27 -4.69 -11.85
N ASN A 250 2.48 -6.00 -11.66
CA ASN A 250 3.06 -6.50 -10.43
C ASN A 250 4.12 -7.58 -10.69
N LEU A 251 5.16 -7.59 -9.85
CA LEU A 251 6.19 -8.61 -9.76
C LEU A 251 6.20 -9.14 -8.33
N LEU A 252 6.01 -10.43 -8.20
CA LEU A 252 5.89 -11.13 -6.93
C LEU A 252 6.88 -12.29 -6.88
N TYR A 253 7.55 -12.43 -5.75
CA TYR A 253 8.38 -13.59 -5.45
C TYR A 253 8.13 -14.04 -4.02
N ALA A 254 8.12 -15.35 -3.81
CA ALA A 254 8.16 -15.96 -2.50
C ALA A 254 9.12 -17.15 -2.50
N ALA A 255 10.04 -17.20 -1.53
CA ALA A 255 10.98 -18.29 -1.35
C ALA A 255 10.28 -19.59 -0.92
N LYS A 256 9.13 -19.44 -0.27
CA LYS A 256 8.22 -20.53 0.09
C LYS A 256 6.79 -20.09 -0.19
N SER A 257 5.97 -20.97 -0.70
CA SER A 257 4.54 -20.69 -0.88
C SER A 257 3.91 -20.30 0.47
N GLY A 258 3.18 -19.20 0.48
CA GLY A 258 2.56 -18.66 1.69
C GLY A 258 3.35 -17.55 2.39
N VAL A 259 4.62 -17.33 2.04
CA VAL A 259 5.37 -16.17 2.52
C VAL A 259 5.23 -15.05 1.50
N MET A 260 4.32 -14.12 1.74
CA MET A 260 4.16 -12.91 0.95
C MET A 260 4.30 -11.69 1.85
N VAL A 261 4.94 -10.61 1.37
CA VAL A 261 5.03 -9.37 2.15
C VAL A 261 3.65 -8.88 2.56
N GLY A 262 2.65 -9.02 1.69
CA GLY A 262 1.25 -8.67 1.99
C GLY A 262 0.53 -9.58 3.01
N THR A 263 1.14 -10.69 3.47
CA THR A 263 0.59 -11.53 4.54
C THR A 263 0.88 -10.94 5.93
N TYR A 264 1.82 -10.03 6.00
CA TYR A 264 2.17 -9.33 7.23
C TYR A 264 1.31 -8.07 7.32
N SER A 265 0.20 -8.12 8.03
CA SER A 265 -0.74 -7.01 8.16
C SER A 265 -0.83 -6.52 9.59
N GLY A 266 -0.63 -5.23 9.82
CA GLY A 266 -0.78 -4.51 11.08
C GLY A 266 0.54 -4.29 11.84
N GLY A 267 0.99 -3.10 12.16
CA GLY A 267 2.29 -2.90 12.78
C GLY A 267 2.44 -1.73 13.71
N SER A 268 3.37 -1.82 14.67
CA SER A 268 3.78 -0.70 15.50
C SER A 268 5.17 -0.21 15.10
N ILE A 269 5.42 1.09 15.23
CA ILE A 269 6.79 1.64 15.16
C ILE A 269 7.55 1.15 16.37
N LEU A 270 8.72 0.56 16.11
CA LEU A 270 9.73 0.44 17.15
C LEU A 270 10.39 1.81 17.31
N SER A 271 10.41 2.34 18.53
CA SER A 271 11.30 3.45 18.84
C SER A 271 12.74 2.98 18.66
N ASP A 272 13.67 3.91 18.37
CA ASP A 272 15.10 3.60 18.27
C ASP A 272 15.59 2.83 19.51
N ALA A 273 15.10 3.18 20.70
CA ALA A 273 15.41 2.50 21.95
C ALA A 273 14.90 1.04 21.99
N THR A 274 13.74 0.76 21.41
CA THR A 274 13.20 -0.61 21.33
C THR A 274 13.98 -1.44 20.32
N ALA A 275 14.33 -0.84 19.17
CA ALA A 275 15.16 -1.50 18.16
C ALA A 275 16.56 -1.81 18.70
N GLU A 276 17.19 -0.87 19.42
CA GLU A 276 18.48 -1.08 20.10
C GLU A 276 18.38 -2.19 21.17
N SER A 277 17.32 -2.20 21.96
CA SER A 277 17.08 -3.24 22.96
C SER A 277 16.90 -4.63 22.36
N LEU A 278 16.24 -4.73 21.19
CA LEU A 278 15.99 -6.00 20.51
C LEU A 278 17.23 -6.51 19.76
N THR A 279 18.00 -5.62 19.14
CA THR A 279 19.19 -6.00 18.35
C THR A 279 20.46 -6.11 19.17
N GLY A 280 20.50 -5.51 20.38
CA GLY A 280 21.68 -5.46 21.23
C GLY A 280 22.80 -4.54 20.70
N GLU A 281 22.55 -3.82 19.60
CA GLU A 281 23.47 -2.84 19.01
C GLU A 281 22.76 -1.52 18.80
N PRO A 282 23.48 -0.37 18.92
CA PRO A 282 22.89 0.93 18.55
C PRO A 282 22.51 0.90 17.08
N VAL A 283 21.21 0.95 16.83
CA VAL A 283 20.69 1.03 15.47
C VAL A 283 20.78 2.48 15.02
N SER A 284 21.93 2.85 14.50
CA SER A 284 22.10 4.13 13.83
C SER A 284 21.55 4.00 12.42
N PHE A 285 20.28 4.34 12.23
CA PHE A 285 19.74 4.54 10.90
C PHE A 285 20.17 5.92 10.40
N PRO A 286 20.51 6.06 9.11
CA PRO A 286 20.60 7.38 8.50
C PRO A 286 19.28 8.12 8.77
N GLU A 287 19.32 9.43 8.94
CA GLU A 287 18.28 10.33 9.46
C GLU A 287 16.85 10.15 8.88
N ASN A 288 16.64 9.23 7.94
CA ASN A 288 15.40 9.01 7.20
C ASN A 288 14.86 7.57 7.33
N TYR A 289 15.32 6.77 8.28
CA TYR A 289 14.85 5.39 8.42
C TYR A 289 14.05 5.22 9.69
N THR A 290 12.85 4.70 9.54
CA THR A 290 11.98 4.26 10.63
C THR A 290 11.91 2.74 10.61
N ILE A 291 12.20 2.08 11.73
CA ILE A 291 11.89 0.66 11.89
C ILE A 291 10.44 0.56 12.36
N LEU A 292 9.65 -0.19 11.63
CA LEU A 292 8.31 -0.54 12.04
C LEU A 292 8.27 -1.99 12.50
N SER A 293 7.55 -2.25 13.58
CA SER A 293 7.13 -3.59 13.95
C SER A 293 5.63 -3.67 13.92
N TYR A 294 5.13 -4.73 13.37
CA TYR A 294 3.69 -5.00 13.33
C TYR A 294 3.13 -5.50 14.66
N LEU A 295 3.98 -6.02 15.49
CA LEU A 295 3.69 -6.32 16.89
C LEU A 295 4.94 -5.94 17.65
N GLU A 296 4.82 -5.44 18.88
CA GLU A 296 5.97 -5.42 19.77
C GLU A 296 6.37 -6.87 19.99
N PRO A 297 7.44 -7.40 19.35
CA PRO A 297 7.83 -8.77 19.58
C PRO A 297 8.36 -8.85 21.00
N GLU A 298 7.85 -9.79 21.77
CA GLU A 298 8.42 -10.10 23.10
C GLU A 298 9.88 -10.53 22.96
N GLU A 299 10.23 -11.12 21.80
CA GLU A 299 11.59 -11.55 21.45
C GLU A 299 11.87 -11.35 19.96
N LEU A 300 13.07 -10.88 19.63
CA LEU A 300 13.58 -10.87 18.25
C LEU A 300 14.16 -12.25 17.94
N HIS A 301 13.61 -12.91 16.92
CA HIS A 301 14.05 -14.25 16.49
C HIS A 301 15.05 -14.22 15.34
N LEU A 302 15.33 -13.04 14.77
CA LEU A 302 16.29 -12.87 13.68
C LEU A 302 17.69 -12.66 14.22
N SER A 303 18.66 -13.38 13.68
CA SER A 303 20.09 -13.11 13.89
C SER A 303 20.65 -12.07 12.92
N LEU A 304 19.95 -11.88 11.80
CA LEU A 304 20.21 -10.85 10.80
C LEU A 304 19.94 -9.45 11.39
N THR A 305 20.80 -8.49 11.10
CA THR A 305 20.56 -7.09 11.48
C THR A 305 19.76 -6.34 10.39
N PRO A 306 19.04 -5.25 10.74
CA PRO A 306 18.37 -4.42 9.75
C PRO A 306 19.30 -3.87 8.66
N ALA A 307 20.54 -3.54 9.03
CA ALA A 307 21.55 -3.07 8.08
C ALA A 307 21.97 -4.15 7.07
N GLU A 308 22.07 -5.40 7.51
CA GLU A 308 22.35 -6.54 6.62
C GLU A 308 21.17 -6.86 5.72
N ALA A 309 19.93 -6.78 6.23
CA ALA A 309 18.72 -6.93 5.43
C ALA A 309 18.65 -5.87 4.33
N ARG A 310 18.89 -4.61 4.69
CA ARG A 310 19.00 -3.50 3.75
C ARG A 310 20.04 -3.78 2.66
N ARG A 311 21.26 -4.16 3.05
CA ARG A 311 22.35 -4.45 2.11
C ARG A 311 21.95 -5.54 1.12
N GLN A 312 21.34 -6.64 1.60
CA GLN A 312 20.88 -7.73 0.72
C GLN A 312 19.82 -7.25 -0.29
N ALA A 313 18.88 -6.43 0.17
CA ALA A 313 17.85 -5.87 -0.71
C ALA A 313 18.43 -4.89 -1.74
N GLU A 314 19.36 -4.00 -1.34
CA GLU A 314 20.06 -3.09 -2.25
C GLU A 314 20.92 -3.86 -3.28
N GLU A 315 21.59 -4.93 -2.87
CA GLU A 315 22.35 -5.81 -3.77
C GLU A 315 21.44 -6.49 -4.81
N LEU A 316 20.25 -6.95 -4.40
CA LEU A 316 19.26 -7.48 -5.34
C LEU A 316 18.85 -6.42 -6.37
N MET A 317 18.48 -5.21 -5.91
CA MET A 317 18.08 -4.13 -6.82
C MET A 317 19.18 -3.78 -7.80
N ALA A 318 20.41 -3.64 -7.33
CA ALA A 318 21.57 -3.38 -8.17
C ALA A 318 21.82 -4.50 -9.19
N ALA A 319 21.71 -5.76 -8.77
CA ALA A 319 21.86 -6.92 -9.67
C ALA A 319 20.75 -6.98 -10.74
N CYS A 320 19.56 -6.46 -10.43
CA CYS A 320 18.43 -6.37 -11.35
C CYS A 320 18.42 -5.08 -12.20
N GLY A 321 19.41 -4.19 -12.03
CA GLY A 321 19.51 -2.95 -12.80
C GLY A 321 18.54 -1.85 -12.36
N VAL A 322 17.93 -1.99 -11.18
CA VAL A 322 17.03 -0.99 -10.61
C VAL A 322 17.86 0.08 -9.92
N SER A 323 17.93 1.28 -10.50
CA SER A 323 18.81 2.37 -10.03
C SER A 323 18.07 3.63 -9.58
N ASP A 324 16.78 3.72 -9.91
CA ASP A 324 15.92 4.88 -9.63
C ASP A 324 15.07 4.71 -8.35
N MET A 325 15.38 3.65 -7.59
CA MET A 325 14.80 3.35 -6.28
C MET A 325 15.83 3.53 -5.17
N PHE A 326 15.39 3.95 -4.00
CA PHE A 326 16.21 4.04 -2.80
C PHE A 326 15.47 3.47 -1.60
N VAL A 327 16.21 3.00 -0.61
CA VAL A 327 15.61 2.48 0.63
C VAL A 327 15.04 3.63 1.44
N ALA A 328 13.73 3.59 1.65
CA ALA A 328 12.97 4.56 2.44
C ALA A 328 12.77 4.09 3.88
N GLY A 329 12.87 2.78 4.14
CA GLY A 329 12.74 2.25 5.48
C GLY A 329 13.04 0.76 5.55
N VAL A 330 13.32 0.30 6.76
CA VAL A 330 13.45 -1.12 7.10
C VAL A 330 12.51 -1.40 8.26
N TYR A 331 11.67 -2.42 8.12
CA TYR A 331 10.59 -2.71 9.04
C TYR A 331 10.71 -4.15 9.54
N LEU A 332 10.50 -4.36 10.83
CA LEU A 332 10.35 -5.70 11.37
C LEU A 332 8.89 -6.12 11.21
N LEU A 333 8.65 -7.18 10.46
CA LEU A 333 7.34 -7.76 10.25
C LEU A 333 7.27 -9.14 10.90
N SER A 334 6.10 -9.47 11.45
CA SER A 334 5.80 -10.77 12.01
C SER A 334 4.54 -11.34 11.37
N ASP A 335 4.49 -12.65 11.17
CA ASP A 335 3.28 -13.37 10.74
C ASP A 335 2.33 -13.68 11.91
N ARG A 336 2.70 -13.27 13.13
CA ARG A 336 1.83 -13.35 14.30
C ARG A 336 0.65 -12.41 14.12
N GLN A 337 -0.49 -12.97 13.80
CA GLN A 337 -1.72 -12.19 13.69
C GLN A 337 -2.12 -11.66 15.07
N GLU A 338 -2.33 -10.35 15.16
CA GLU A 338 -3.03 -9.78 16.30
C GLU A 338 -4.48 -10.31 16.25
N ILE A 339 -4.85 -11.10 17.26
CA ILE A 339 -6.17 -11.72 17.30
C ILE A 339 -7.16 -10.67 17.79
N HIS A 340 -7.63 -9.84 16.87
CA HIS A 340 -8.71 -8.91 17.16
C HIS A 340 -10.00 -9.68 17.46
N GLY A 341 -10.70 -9.26 18.52
CA GLY A 341 -11.95 -9.90 18.91
C GLY A 341 -11.73 -11.28 19.54
N ALA A 342 -10.65 -11.45 20.31
CA ALA A 342 -10.34 -12.69 21.02
C ALA A 342 -11.52 -13.24 21.85
N GLU A 343 -12.44 -12.38 22.27
CA GLU A 343 -13.67 -12.74 22.97
C GLU A 343 -14.68 -13.51 22.13
N TYR A 344 -14.55 -13.45 20.79
CA TYR A 344 -15.40 -14.20 19.84
C TYR A 344 -14.79 -15.52 19.37
N TRP A 345 -13.55 -15.82 19.75
CA TRP A 345 -12.83 -17.02 19.36
C TRP A 345 -12.95 -18.13 20.40
N ASP A 346 -13.00 -19.38 19.96
CA ASP A 346 -12.86 -20.51 20.86
C ASP A 346 -11.48 -20.45 21.53
N PRO A 347 -11.39 -20.54 22.87
CA PRO A 347 -10.12 -20.52 23.59
C PRO A 347 -9.06 -21.51 23.06
N ALA A 348 -9.50 -22.69 22.59
CA ALA A 348 -8.59 -23.70 22.06
C ALA A 348 -8.03 -23.31 20.68
N ASP A 349 -8.77 -22.50 19.89
CA ASP A 349 -8.27 -21.99 18.62
C ASP A 349 -7.24 -20.87 18.86
N LEU A 350 -7.47 -20.07 19.90
CA LEU A 350 -6.52 -19.06 20.33
C LEU A 350 -5.21 -19.70 20.83
N ASP A 351 -5.31 -20.78 21.59
CA ASP A 351 -4.12 -21.50 22.07
C ASP A 351 -3.36 -22.15 20.92
N GLU A 352 -4.06 -22.70 19.91
CA GLU A 352 -3.43 -23.25 18.72
C GLU A 352 -2.73 -22.17 17.87
N LEU A 353 -3.37 -20.99 17.69
CA LEU A 353 -2.77 -19.88 16.97
C LEU A 353 -1.54 -19.33 17.73
N ARG A 354 -1.61 -19.23 19.06
CA ARG A 354 -0.49 -18.79 19.90
C ARG A 354 0.66 -19.80 19.94
N ALA A 355 0.37 -21.08 19.75
CA ALA A 355 1.39 -22.13 19.74
C ALA A 355 2.16 -22.24 18.42
N LYS A 356 1.69 -21.59 17.34
CA LYS A 356 2.43 -21.55 16.07
C LYS A 356 3.72 -20.74 16.26
N PRO A 357 4.86 -21.24 15.77
CA PRO A 357 6.10 -20.48 15.82
C PRO A 357 5.90 -19.18 15.01
N GLU A 358 6.27 -18.08 15.62
CA GLU A 358 6.28 -16.78 14.98
C GLU A 358 7.40 -16.74 13.93
N HIS A 359 7.07 -16.31 12.72
CA HIS A 359 8.06 -16.06 11.68
C HIS A 359 8.23 -14.54 11.51
N GLN A 360 9.45 -14.09 11.63
CA GLN A 360 9.82 -12.68 11.54
C GLN A 360 10.68 -12.44 10.29
N VAL A 361 10.51 -11.28 9.67
CA VAL A 361 11.33 -10.81 8.53
C VAL A 361 11.58 -9.30 8.68
N TYR A 362 12.68 -8.83 8.13
CA TYR A 362 12.82 -7.41 7.83
C TYR A 362 12.27 -7.13 6.43
N ALA A 363 11.30 -6.25 6.32
CA ALA A 363 10.84 -5.70 5.05
C ALA A 363 11.59 -4.41 4.74
N VAL A 364 12.33 -4.41 3.66
CA VAL A 364 13.04 -3.25 3.15
C VAL A 364 12.17 -2.58 2.10
N ARG A 365 11.66 -1.40 2.41
CA ARG A 365 10.82 -0.61 1.53
C ARG A 365 11.66 0.33 0.67
N PHE A 366 11.36 0.34 -0.61
CA PHE A 366 11.95 1.24 -1.58
C PHE A 366 10.92 2.26 -2.07
N LEU A 367 11.37 3.48 -2.29
CA LEU A 367 10.61 4.52 -2.98
C LEU A 367 11.35 4.92 -4.26
N ARG A 368 10.58 5.32 -5.25
CA ARG A 368 11.12 5.91 -6.47
C ARG A 368 11.72 7.28 -6.20
N ARG A 369 12.80 7.58 -6.89
CA ARG A 369 13.39 8.91 -6.94
C ARG A 369 13.16 9.49 -8.33
N ALA A 370 12.48 10.63 -8.39
CA ALA A 370 12.29 11.37 -9.61
C ALA A 370 12.99 12.72 -9.48
N GLU A 371 13.98 12.99 -10.33
CA GLU A 371 14.82 14.20 -10.25
C GLU A 371 15.38 14.45 -8.83
N GLU A 372 15.90 13.40 -8.22
CA GLU A 372 16.43 13.39 -6.84
C GLU A 372 15.38 13.65 -5.74
N VAL A 373 14.10 13.74 -6.06
CA VAL A 373 13.00 13.92 -5.11
C VAL A 373 12.29 12.60 -4.86
N PRO A 374 12.05 12.21 -3.59
CA PRO A 374 11.25 11.04 -3.26
C PRO A 374 9.84 11.12 -3.84
N VAL A 375 9.37 10.03 -4.47
CA VAL A 375 7.98 9.85 -4.84
C VAL A 375 7.32 9.02 -3.74
N GLU A 376 6.48 9.66 -2.95
CA GLU A 376 5.75 8.98 -1.88
C GLU A 376 4.61 8.14 -2.43
N SER A 377 4.29 7.10 -1.68
CA SER A 377 3.22 6.17 -2.02
C SER A 377 2.61 5.57 -0.77
N PHE A 378 1.46 4.92 -0.91
CA PHE A 378 0.87 4.13 0.17
C PHE A 378 0.41 2.76 -0.35
N PHE A 379 0.20 1.82 0.57
CA PHE A 379 -0.36 0.53 0.22
C PHE A 379 -1.82 0.68 -0.18
N GLY A 380 -2.09 0.62 -1.48
CA GLY A 380 -3.44 0.72 -1.98
C GLY A 380 -3.50 1.15 -3.43
N MET A 381 -4.72 1.43 -3.84
CA MET A 381 -5.02 1.93 -5.17
C MET A 381 -5.87 3.19 -5.07
N SER A 382 -5.74 4.04 -6.05
CA SER A 382 -6.61 5.19 -6.21
C SER A 382 -7.68 4.88 -7.24
N GLN A 383 -8.89 5.38 -7.02
CA GLN A 383 -10.02 5.21 -7.92
C GLN A 383 -10.78 6.52 -8.06
N VAL A 384 -10.76 7.11 -9.25
CA VAL A 384 -11.49 8.34 -9.49
C VAL A 384 -12.99 8.06 -9.55
N LYS A 385 -13.76 8.80 -8.78
CA LYS A 385 -15.21 8.84 -8.92
C LYS A 385 -15.55 9.65 -10.18
N VAL A 386 -16.05 8.99 -11.22
CA VAL A 386 -16.34 9.62 -12.51
C VAL A 386 -17.61 10.46 -12.45
N ASP A 387 -18.66 9.93 -11.80
CA ASP A 387 -19.94 10.62 -11.54
C ASP A 387 -20.70 9.92 -10.40
N ASP A 388 -21.96 10.28 -10.20
CA ASP A 388 -22.80 9.63 -9.17
C ASP A 388 -23.19 8.19 -9.52
N SER A 389 -22.91 7.71 -10.72
CA SER A 389 -23.27 6.39 -11.22
C SER A 389 -22.11 5.38 -11.25
N GLY A 390 -20.86 5.79 -11.03
CA GLY A 390 -19.75 4.86 -11.13
C GLY A 390 -18.38 5.39 -10.74
N TYR A 391 -17.46 4.44 -10.62
CA TYR A 391 -16.05 4.67 -10.40
C TYR A 391 -15.29 4.41 -11.70
N GLY A 392 -14.24 5.19 -11.93
CA GLY A 392 -13.28 4.95 -13.01
C GLY A 392 -12.37 3.76 -12.68
N PRO A 393 -11.45 3.43 -13.58
CA PRO A 393 -10.44 2.40 -13.33
C PRO A 393 -9.62 2.70 -12.08
N GLU A 394 -9.21 1.63 -11.43
CA GLU A 394 -8.30 1.69 -10.30
C GLU A 394 -6.87 1.82 -10.81
N TRP A 395 -6.04 2.56 -10.10
CA TRP A 395 -4.61 2.64 -10.36
C TRP A 395 -3.81 2.43 -9.07
N GLN A 396 -3.05 1.34 -9.03
CA GLN A 396 -2.20 1.00 -7.89
C GLN A 396 -1.09 2.04 -7.71
N TYR A 397 -0.77 2.37 -6.46
CA TYR A 397 0.44 3.12 -6.16
C TYR A 397 1.67 2.22 -6.28
N GLU A 398 2.80 2.82 -6.61
CA GLU A 398 4.04 2.08 -6.68
C GLU A 398 4.52 1.71 -5.27
N VAL A 399 4.62 0.40 -5.02
CA VAL A 399 5.16 -0.15 -3.78
C VAL A 399 6.18 -1.21 -4.15
N LEU A 400 7.40 -1.06 -3.64
CA LEU A 400 8.45 -2.08 -3.77
C LEU A 400 8.98 -2.43 -2.38
N GLU A 401 8.81 -3.69 -2.00
CA GLU A 401 9.30 -4.22 -0.74
C GLU A 401 10.03 -5.56 -0.94
N VAL A 402 11.11 -5.72 -0.19
CA VAL A 402 11.91 -6.94 -0.14
C VAL A 402 11.93 -7.44 1.29
N ALA A 403 11.38 -8.62 1.54
CA ALA A 403 11.41 -9.28 2.84
C ALA A 403 12.67 -10.16 2.95
N VAL A 404 13.40 -9.99 4.05
CA VAL A 404 14.67 -10.69 4.30
C VAL A 404 14.66 -11.27 5.71
N ASP A 405 15.06 -12.55 5.84
CA ASP A 405 15.31 -13.22 7.11
C ASP A 405 16.73 -13.86 7.13
N ASP A 406 17.00 -14.66 8.14
CA ASP A 406 18.29 -15.39 8.28
C ASP A 406 18.58 -16.35 7.12
N GLY A 407 17.58 -16.74 6.35
CA GLY A 407 17.69 -17.55 5.14
C GLY A 407 17.93 -16.73 3.86
N GLY A 408 17.99 -15.40 3.95
CA GLY A 408 18.12 -14.48 2.83
C GLY A 408 16.78 -13.90 2.38
N ILE A 409 16.66 -13.56 1.09
CA ILE A 409 15.45 -12.93 0.53
C ILE A 409 14.30 -13.93 0.51
N GLN A 410 13.26 -13.65 1.26
CA GLN A 410 12.07 -14.49 1.39
C GLN A 410 10.94 -14.07 0.46
N ALA A 411 10.77 -12.76 0.22
CA ALA A 411 9.74 -12.26 -0.69
C ALA A 411 10.19 -10.97 -1.38
N VAL A 412 9.64 -10.74 -2.56
CA VAL A 412 9.67 -9.45 -3.26
C VAL A 412 8.25 -9.12 -3.69
N HIS A 413 7.85 -7.90 -3.43
CA HIS A 413 6.55 -7.36 -3.82
C HIS A 413 6.76 -6.00 -4.48
N TRP A 414 6.61 -5.95 -5.80
CA TRP A 414 6.67 -4.70 -6.56
C TRP A 414 5.38 -4.55 -7.36
N THR A 415 4.58 -3.55 -7.00
CA THR A 415 3.31 -3.25 -7.66
C THR A 415 3.29 -1.81 -8.14
N GLY A 416 2.47 -1.55 -9.16
CA GLY A 416 2.19 -0.22 -9.67
C GLY A 416 3.41 0.56 -10.16
N PRO A 417 4.39 -0.04 -10.86
CA PRO A 417 5.56 0.69 -11.32
C PRO A 417 5.15 1.89 -12.17
N LEU A 418 5.92 2.98 -12.05
CA LEU A 418 5.69 4.23 -12.78
C LEU A 418 6.77 4.46 -13.82
N ALA A 419 6.37 5.06 -14.94
CA ALA A 419 7.29 5.63 -15.93
C ALA A 419 7.08 7.14 -16.01
N ILE A 420 8.18 7.89 -15.97
CA ILE A 420 8.18 9.35 -16.19
C ILE A 420 8.05 9.56 -17.69
N GLU A 421 7.02 10.32 -18.13
CA GLU A 421 6.80 10.62 -19.54
C GLU A 421 7.42 11.96 -19.95
N GLU A 422 7.14 12.99 -19.17
CA GLU A 422 7.46 14.38 -19.54
C GLU A 422 7.67 15.24 -18.29
N MET A 423 8.66 16.10 -18.34
CA MET A 423 8.86 17.15 -17.35
C MET A 423 8.07 18.38 -17.75
N VAL A 424 7.08 18.77 -16.94
CA VAL A 424 6.30 20.00 -17.14
C VAL A 424 7.10 21.23 -16.73
N THR A 425 7.77 21.14 -15.58
CA THR A 425 8.75 22.10 -15.09
C THR A 425 9.71 21.40 -14.13
N ASP A 426 10.96 21.80 -14.12
CA ASP A 426 12.00 21.34 -13.19
C ASP A 426 11.91 22.03 -11.82
N ARG A 427 11.18 23.15 -11.76
CA ARG A 427 11.00 23.96 -10.55
C ARG A 427 9.59 24.53 -10.49
N ALA A 428 8.71 23.84 -9.82
CA ALA A 428 7.34 24.30 -9.59
C ALA A 428 7.32 25.47 -8.59
N ALA A 429 6.46 26.46 -8.85
CA ALA A 429 6.16 27.51 -7.88
C ALA A 429 5.37 26.89 -6.71
N LEU A 430 5.90 27.01 -5.49
CA LEU A 430 5.32 26.40 -4.31
C LEU A 430 4.73 27.46 -3.36
N LEU A 431 3.70 27.07 -2.63
CA LEU A 431 3.17 27.85 -1.54
C LEU A 431 4.19 27.97 -0.40
N PRO A 432 4.25 29.12 0.29
CA PRO A 432 4.99 29.25 1.54
C PRO A 432 4.50 28.23 2.58
N PHE A 433 5.40 27.74 3.43
CA PHE A 433 5.04 26.78 4.48
C PHE A 433 3.93 27.27 5.42
N GLU A 434 3.86 28.57 5.69
CA GLU A 434 2.81 29.17 6.50
C GLU A 434 1.39 28.95 5.95
N ASP A 435 1.25 29.03 4.62
CA ASP A 435 -0.03 28.75 3.95
C ASP A 435 -0.39 27.28 4.05
N VAL A 436 0.59 26.40 3.81
CA VAL A 436 0.42 24.93 3.96
C VAL A 436 0.05 24.57 5.39
N ARG A 437 0.73 25.15 6.37
CA ARG A 437 0.42 24.99 7.80
C ARG A 437 -1.02 25.39 8.10
N SER A 438 -1.43 26.54 7.61
CA SER A 438 -2.82 27.05 7.80
C SER A 438 -3.86 26.10 7.20
N ILE A 439 -3.58 25.48 6.06
CA ILE A 439 -4.44 24.48 5.45
C ILE A 439 -4.49 23.23 6.32
N PHE A 440 -3.33 22.70 6.72
CA PHE A 440 -3.23 21.52 7.59
C PHE A 440 -4.01 21.70 8.89
N GLU A 441 -3.79 22.80 9.63
CA GLU A 441 -4.42 23.09 10.90
C GLU A 441 -5.96 23.15 10.82
N LYS A 442 -6.48 23.53 9.66
CA LYS A 442 -7.93 23.61 9.42
C LYS A 442 -8.52 22.33 8.88
N MET A 443 -7.82 21.66 7.97
CA MET A 443 -8.38 20.52 7.23
C MET A 443 -8.30 19.21 8.02
N LEU A 444 -7.21 18.95 8.75
CA LEU A 444 -7.08 17.70 9.50
C LEU A 444 -8.22 17.47 10.49
N PRO A 445 -8.65 18.47 11.32
CA PRO A 445 -9.82 18.32 12.16
C PRO A 445 -11.12 18.01 11.40
N ILE A 446 -11.28 18.56 10.20
CA ILE A 446 -12.48 18.32 9.37
C ILE A 446 -12.47 16.88 8.85
N VAL A 447 -11.33 16.38 8.38
CA VAL A 447 -11.19 15.01 7.90
C VAL A 447 -11.56 14.02 9.01
N TYR A 448 -11.00 14.19 10.22
CA TYR A 448 -11.27 13.28 11.33
C TYR A 448 -12.68 13.40 11.92
N ALA A 449 -13.27 14.58 11.92
CA ALA A 449 -14.67 14.75 12.30
C ALA A 449 -15.62 13.94 11.39
N ASN A 450 -15.27 13.76 10.13
CA ASN A 450 -16.06 12.97 9.18
C ASN A 450 -15.92 11.45 9.39
N TYR A 451 -14.81 10.97 9.99
CA TYR A 451 -14.62 9.54 10.29
C TYR A 451 -15.42 9.07 11.51
N GLY A 452 -15.86 9.96 12.40
CA GLY A 452 -16.68 9.61 13.56
C GLY A 452 -16.92 10.79 14.48
N ALA A 453 -18.13 11.36 14.42
CA ALA A 453 -18.52 12.49 15.26
C ALA A 453 -18.71 12.11 16.75
N ASP A 454 -18.74 10.83 17.08
CA ASP A 454 -19.12 10.33 18.41
C ASP A 454 -17.92 10.06 19.33
N ARG A 455 -16.70 10.23 18.84
CA ARG A 455 -15.48 9.98 19.63
C ARG A 455 -14.52 11.16 19.63
N ASP A 456 -13.66 11.19 20.63
CA ASP A 456 -12.52 12.09 20.67
C ASP A 456 -11.37 11.47 19.86
N TRP A 457 -10.63 12.31 19.14
CA TRP A 457 -9.48 11.92 18.36
C TRP A 457 -8.24 12.59 18.95
N ASP A 458 -7.25 11.79 19.33
CA ASP A 458 -5.93 12.27 19.74
C ASP A 458 -4.91 11.92 18.64
N ILE A 459 -4.39 12.95 17.99
CA ILE A 459 -3.52 12.82 16.81
C ILE A 459 -2.15 13.35 17.17
N GLU A 460 -1.13 12.53 17.04
CA GLU A 460 0.26 12.91 17.20
C GLU A 460 0.92 13.01 15.83
N ILE A 461 1.39 14.20 15.45
CA ILE A 461 2.19 14.38 14.22
C ILE A 461 3.65 14.15 14.55
N ARG A 462 4.29 13.22 13.83
CA ARG A 462 5.66 12.77 14.06
C ARG A 462 6.63 13.26 12.99
N GLU A 463 6.15 13.43 11.76
CA GLU A 463 6.96 13.92 10.65
C GLU A 463 6.13 14.76 9.69
N VAL A 464 6.75 15.79 9.11
CA VAL A 464 6.23 16.55 7.97
C VAL A 464 7.26 16.49 6.86
N ARG A 465 6.88 16.00 5.69
CA ARG A 465 7.79 15.79 4.57
C ARG A 465 7.28 16.47 3.31
N LEU A 466 8.19 17.13 2.58
CA LEU A 466 7.95 17.61 1.23
C LEU A 466 8.51 16.57 0.24
N CYS A 467 7.64 16.06 -0.63
CA CYS A 467 7.97 15.00 -1.56
C CYS A 467 7.18 15.17 -2.86
N LEU A 468 7.21 14.20 -3.74
CA LEU A 468 6.30 14.11 -4.87
C LEU A 468 5.17 13.14 -4.55
N TRP A 469 3.96 13.50 -4.94
CA TRP A 469 2.78 12.64 -4.82
C TRP A 469 2.06 12.53 -6.16
N ARG A 470 1.59 11.33 -6.48
CA ARG A 470 0.85 11.09 -7.74
C ARG A 470 -0.62 11.48 -7.58
N ILE A 471 -1.08 12.32 -8.48
CA ILE A 471 -2.50 12.58 -8.71
C ILE A 471 -2.89 12.12 -10.12
N PHE A 472 -4.19 11.91 -10.35
CA PHE A 472 -4.68 11.56 -11.69
C PHE A 472 -4.60 12.75 -12.66
N ASP A 473 -4.30 12.45 -13.92
CA ASP A 473 -4.68 13.32 -15.02
C ASP A 473 -6.18 13.08 -15.31
N LYS A 474 -7.02 14.11 -15.18
CA LYS A 474 -8.47 14.01 -15.37
C LYS A 474 -8.88 13.47 -16.74
N ASN A 475 -7.99 13.53 -17.73
CA ASN A 475 -8.23 13.10 -19.09
C ASN A 475 -7.75 11.66 -19.35
N SER A 476 -7.16 10.99 -18.38
CA SER A 476 -6.60 9.65 -18.51
C SER A 476 -6.67 8.88 -17.19
N PHE A 477 -6.90 7.58 -17.26
CA PHE A 477 -6.89 6.68 -16.08
C PHE A 477 -5.56 5.94 -15.88
N THR A 478 -4.65 6.07 -16.84
CA THR A 478 -3.33 5.44 -16.81
C THR A 478 -2.20 6.47 -16.82
N ARG A 479 -2.56 7.75 -16.86
CA ARG A 479 -1.66 8.89 -16.82
C ARG A 479 -1.93 9.73 -15.57
N GLY A 480 -0.89 10.14 -14.90
CA GLY A 480 -0.95 10.97 -13.70
C GLY A 480 0.06 12.11 -13.76
N ILE A 481 0.04 12.87 -12.70
CA ILE A 481 0.97 13.97 -12.49
C ILE A 481 1.62 13.76 -11.13
N LEU A 482 2.95 13.76 -11.09
CA LEU A 482 3.68 13.90 -9.83
C LEU A 482 3.75 15.37 -9.49
N VAL A 483 3.16 15.72 -8.37
CA VAL A 483 3.11 17.09 -7.85
C VAL A 483 3.91 17.20 -6.56
N PRO A 484 4.59 18.32 -6.31
CA PRO A 484 5.12 18.61 -4.98
C PRO A 484 4.01 18.60 -3.94
N ALA A 485 4.18 17.81 -2.89
CA ALA A 485 3.17 17.63 -1.86
C ALA A 485 3.78 17.59 -0.46
N TRP A 486 3.08 18.18 0.48
CA TRP A 486 3.38 18.11 1.90
C TRP A 486 2.62 16.97 2.54
N CYS A 487 3.33 15.99 3.03
CA CYS A 487 2.79 14.81 3.69
C CYS A 487 2.99 14.93 5.20
N PHE A 488 1.91 14.81 5.95
CA PHE A 488 1.89 14.86 7.41
C PHE A 488 1.68 13.45 7.96
N TYR A 489 2.69 12.89 8.62
CA TYR A 489 2.69 11.54 9.18
C TYR A 489 2.53 11.57 10.69
N GLY A 490 1.92 10.53 11.25
CA GLY A 490 1.74 10.44 12.67
C GLY A 490 0.88 9.26 13.12
N ALA A 491 0.49 9.28 14.39
CA ALA A 491 -0.35 8.27 15.00
C ALA A 491 -1.70 8.86 15.42
N VAL A 492 -2.70 7.99 15.45
CA VAL A 492 -4.06 8.33 15.90
C VAL A 492 -4.41 7.46 17.10
N ASP A 493 -4.78 8.08 18.23
CA ASP A 493 -5.11 7.41 19.49
C ASP A 493 -4.00 6.46 19.99
N GLY A 494 -2.74 6.84 19.77
CA GLY A 494 -1.59 6.02 20.12
C GLY A 494 -1.43 4.75 19.31
N ARG A 495 -2.27 4.53 18.29
CA ARG A 495 -2.15 3.38 17.39
C ARG A 495 -1.20 3.71 16.24
N ALA A 496 -0.09 3.04 16.25
CA ALA A 496 0.98 3.20 15.29
C ALA A 496 0.72 2.56 13.92
N GLY A 497 -0.47 2.21 13.56
CA GLY A 497 -0.78 1.53 12.29
C GLY A 497 -0.88 2.43 11.06
N THR A 498 -0.70 3.75 11.22
CA THR A 498 -0.94 4.73 10.15
C THR A 498 0.33 5.37 9.59
N GLU A 499 1.48 4.87 9.96
CA GLU A 499 2.76 5.56 9.73
C GLU A 499 3.30 5.46 8.31
N PHE A 500 2.76 4.53 7.52
CA PHE A 500 3.01 4.50 6.08
C PHE A 500 2.03 5.37 5.28
N GLN A 501 0.99 5.85 5.93
CA GLN A 501 -0.01 6.67 5.26
C GLN A 501 0.00 8.06 5.87
N PRO A 502 0.18 9.09 5.07
CA PRO A 502 0.01 10.45 5.56
C PRO A 502 -1.40 10.64 6.12
N LEU A 503 -1.52 11.28 7.27
CA LEU A 503 -2.80 11.67 7.85
C LEU A 503 -3.48 12.79 7.05
N LEU A 504 -2.66 13.60 6.38
CA LEU A 504 -3.09 14.63 5.44
C LEU A 504 -2.01 14.84 4.38
N ILE A 505 -2.44 15.08 3.15
CA ILE A 505 -1.56 15.46 2.04
C ILE A 505 -2.05 16.79 1.47
N VAL A 506 -1.15 17.76 1.38
CA VAL A 506 -1.45 19.08 0.82
C VAL A 506 -0.60 19.30 -0.42
N ASN A 507 -1.24 19.56 -1.55
CA ASN A 507 -0.55 19.93 -2.79
C ASN A 507 0.23 21.23 -2.55
N GLY A 508 1.54 21.18 -2.75
CA GLY A 508 2.43 22.32 -2.50
C GLY A 508 2.27 23.47 -3.50
N VAL A 509 1.62 23.21 -4.65
CA VAL A 509 1.42 24.23 -5.69
C VAL A 509 0.17 25.07 -5.44
N ASP A 510 -0.97 24.41 -5.22
CA ASP A 510 -2.26 25.09 -5.16
C ASP A 510 -2.94 25.03 -3.78
N GLY A 511 -2.43 24.20 -2.87
CA GLY A 511 -2.96 24.02 -1.51
C GLY A 511 -4.17 23.09 -1.44
N SER A 512 -4.53 22.40 -2.52
CA SER A 512 -5.60 21.41 -2.47
C SER A 512 -5.21 20.23 -1.56
N VAL A 513 -6.18 19.67 -0.85
CA VAL A 513 -5.99 18.44 -0.09
C VAL A 513 -6.13 17.25 -1.02
N ILE A 514 -5.12 16.40 -1.05
CA ILE A 514 -5.10 15.19 -1.86
C ILE A 514 -5.67 14.03 -1.05
N ASP A 515 -6.71 13.40 -1.58
CA ASP A 515 -7.24 12.13 -1.07
C ASP A 515 -6.55 10.98 -1.84
N PRO A 516 -5.68 10.18 -1.20
CA PRO A 516 -4.96 9.11 -1.89
C PRO A 516 -5.90 8.04 -2.46
N LEU A 517 -7.05 7.80 -1.85
CA LEU A 517 -8.02 6.82 -2.35
C LEU A 517 -8.74 7.31 -3.61
N GLN A 518 -8.94 8.60 -3.74
CA GLN A 518 -9.54 9.20 -4.94
C GLN A 518 -8.51 9.64 -5.97
N GLY A 519 -7.22 9.61 -5.63
CA GLY A 519 -6.13 9.98 -6.51
C GLY A 519 -6.06 11.46 -6.86
N TYR A 520 -6.68 12.28 -6.01
CA TYR A 520 -6.69 13.72 -6.26
C TYR A 520 -6.88 14.54 -4.96
#